data_4add9be9c532a16f8f21b331269e188c
#
_entry.id   4add9be9c532a16f8f21b331269e188c
#
_cell.length_a   1.000
_cell.length_b   1.000
_cell.length_c   1.000
_cell.angle_alpha   90.00
_cell.angle_beta   90.00
_cell.angle_gamma   90.00
#
_symmetry.space_group_name_H-M   'P 1'
#
loop_
_entity.id
_entity.type
_entity.pdbx_description
1 polymer ?
#
loop_
_entity_poly.entity_id
_entity_poly.type
_entity_poly.pdbx_seq_one_letter_code
_entity_poly.pdbx_strand_id
1 'polypeptide(L)'
;QGLLMKAVSGGRARSGAPTGLRVLVCALALLAGTAGAARAAEDCFLVTDVESGRVLAKQGLCATRHTPASTFKIALALMGFDAGILKGPDAPVLEPGPDADTSRPATRGPQTPQSWIRNSVVWYSQDLVRTLGAERVQHYLDAFTYGSQNMSGVKDGPEPLTHFWLSSSLRISPREQVDFLRRMLKGELPVSDKAVSQTMGLLMQEEQPASWVLYGKTGSGNSPLSDGQPDPHRPLGWFVGFAQKAGHTAVFARFISRDTPASESLGLVARRQSIKALAAVLAAQGL
;
A
#
# COMPACT_ATOMS: atom_id res chain seq x y z
N GLN A 1 82.53 -40.00 16.49
CA GLN A 1 83.53 -39.17 17.23
C GLN A 1 82.74 -38.09 17.96
N GLY A 2 82.61 -38.20 19.22
CA GLY A 2 83.41 -38.18 20.40
C GLY A 2 82.92 -37.09 21.27
N LEU A 3 82.57 -37.32 22.33
CA LEU A 3 83.04 -37.48 23.71
C LEU A 3 82.61 -36.36 24.59
N LEU A 4 81.96 -36.59 25.58
CA LEU A 4 82.19 -36.80 27.01
C LEU A 4 81.86 -35.59 27.91
N MET A 5 81.00 -35.87 28.89
CA MET A 5 81.18 -35.69 30.32
C MET A 5 81.38 -34.28 30.87
N LYS A 6 80.72 -33.87 31.93
CA LYS A 6 80.62 -34.33 33.35
C LYS A 6 79.64 -33.46 34.13
N ALA A 7 78.81 -34.00 34.83
CA ALA A 7 78.38 -34.02 36.23
C ALA A 7 79.04 -32.96 37.16
N VAL A 8 78.23 -32.45 38.10
CA VAL A 8 78.36 -32.44 39.58
C VAL A 8 77.40 -31.37 40.13
N SER A 9 76.41 -31.76 40.81
CA SER A 9 76.10 -31.81 42.25
C SER A 9 75.68 -30.46 42.88
N GLY A 10 74.58 -30.55 43.54
CA GLY A 10 74.43 -30.18 44.93
C GLY A 10 73.61 -28.90 45.22
N GLY A 11 72.55 -29.08 45.98
CA GLY A 11 72.00 -27.97 46.75
C GLY A 11 70.49 -28.10 47.06
N ARG A 12 70.24 -28.78 48.17
CA ARG A 12 68.92 -28.76 48.84
C ARG A 12 68.65 -27.39 49.45
N ALA A 13 67.45 -26.87 49.32
CA ALA A 13 66.72 -26.16 50.42
C ALA A 13 65.26 -25.93 50.09
N ARG A 14 64.52 -26.31 50.92
CA ARG A 14 63.19 -26.29 51.52
C ARG A 14 62.26 -25.09 51.13
N SER A 15 60.97 -25.51 50.99
CA SER A 15 59.74 -24.96 51.61
C SER A 15 59.14 -23.68 51.07
N GLY A 16 57.87 -23.80 50.77
CA GLY A 16 56.95 -22.67 50.69
C GLY A 16 55.88 -22.87 49.66
N ALA A 17 54.81 -23.56 50.01
CA ALA A 17 53.55 -23.38 49.28
C ALA A 17 52.93 -22.02 49.59
N PRO A 18 52.29 -21.40 48.65
CA PRO A 18 50.94 -20.94 48.94
C PRO A 18 49.95 -21.26 47.85
N THR A 19 48.88 -21.77 48.35
CA THR A 19 47.47 -21.59 47.96
C THR A 19 47.16 -21.24 46.50
N GLY A 20 46.61 -22.18 45.81
CA GLY A 20 46.03 -22.02 44.46
C GLY A 20 44.86 -21.10 44.42
N LEU A 21 44.96 -20.11 43.57
CA LEU A 21 43.82 -19.31 43.09
C LEU A 21 43.34 -19.96 41.79
N ARG A 22 42.30 -20.79 41.90
CA ARG A 22 41.58 -21.30 40.72
C ARG A 22 40.82 -20.17 40.09
N VAL A 23 41.34 -19.61 39.02
CA VAL A 23 40.60 -18.68 38.15
C VAL A 23 39.55 -19.49 37.41
N LEU A 24 38.31 -19.35 37.88
CA LEU A 24 37.13 -19.88 37.18
C LEU A 24 36.86 -18.94 36.00
N VAL A 25 37.30 -19.34 34.79
CA VAL A 25 36.92 -18.62 33.55
C VAL A 25 35.46 -19.01 33.25
N CYS A 26 34.53 -18.15 33.71
CA CYS A 26 33.15 -18.18 33.26
C CYS A 26 33.11 -17.75 31.81
N ALA A 27 33.05 -18.69 30.88
CA ALA A 27 32.69 -18.40 29.47
C ALA A 27 31.21 -17.99 29.44
N LEU A 28 30.97 -16.65 29.45
CA LEU A 28 29.66 -16.12 29.08
C LEU A 28 29.47 -16.37 27.57
N ALA A 29 28.74 -17.42 27.23
CA ALA A 29 28.20 -17.59 25.89
C ALA A 29 27.15 -16.47 25.68
N LEU A 30 27.54 -15.42 24.98
CA LEU A 30 26.61 -14.43 24.41
C LEU A 30 25.76 -15.17 23.35
N LEU A 31 24.59 -15.64 23.76
CA LEU A 31 23.49 -15.95 22.86
C LEU A 31 23.06 -14.61 22.22
N ALA A 32 23.71 -14.25 21.11
CA ALA A 32 23.18 -13.25 20.20
C ALA A 32 21.92 -13.82 19.56
N GLY A 33 20.81 -13.72 20.29
CA GLY A 33 19.49 -13.89 19.72
C GLY A 33 19.35 -12.86 18.61
N THR A 34 19.30 -13.29 17.37
CA THR A 34 18.82 -12.46 16.26
C THR A 34 17.34 -12.18 16.55
N ALA A 35 17.08 -11.16 17.35
CA ALA A 35 15.77 -10.53 17.39
C ALA A 35 15.53 -10.04 15.98
N GLY A 36 14.78 -10.80 15.20
CA GLY A 36 14.22 -10.30 13.95
C GLY A 36 13.52 -8.99 14.31
N ALA A 37 14.05 -7.87 13.81
CA ALA A 37 13.44 -6.58 14.03
C ALA A 37 11.99 -6.69 13.55
N ALA A 38 11.04 -6.73 14.47
CA ALA A 38 9.64 -6.61 14.15
C ALA A 38 9.51 -5.33 13.32
N ARG A 39 9.19 -5.48 12.04
CA ARG A 39 9.06 -4.35 11.12
C ARG A 39 7.87 -3.56 11.64
N ALA A 40 8.13 -2.36 12.14
CA ALA A 40 7.09 -1.51 12.71
C ALA A 40 5.95 -1.32 11.68
N ALA A 41 4.71 -1.35 12.15
CA ALA A 41 3.55 -1.02 11.33
C ALA A 41 3.79 0.30 10.59
N GLU A 42 3.67 0.28 9.26
CA GLU A 42 3.89 1.47 8.44
C GLU A 42 2.54 2.18 8.27
N ASP A 43 2.47 3.43 8.70
CA ASP A 43 1.31 4.29 8.52
C ASP A 43 1.75 5.58 7.79
N CYS A 44 0.86 6.11 6.95
CA CYS A 44 1.03 7.44 6.36
C CYS A 44 -0.31 8.16 6.31
N PHE A 45 -0.30 9.46 6.57
CA PHE A 45 -1.37 10.38 6.21
C PHE A 45 -0.76 11.61 5.56
N LEU A 46 -1.11 11.88 4.32
CA LEU A 46 -0.63 13.01 3.53
C LEU A 46 -1.82 13.78 2.96
N VAL A 47 -1.83 15.09 3.16
CA VAL A 47 -2.82 16.01 2.58
C VAL A 47 -2.08 17.13 1.90
N THR A 48 -2.47 17.47 0.67
CA THR A 48 -1.81 18.48 -0.18
C THR A 48 -2.87 19.33 -0.87
N ASP A 49 -2.67 20.62 -0.87
CA ASP A 49 -3.47 21.55 -1.67
C ASP A 49 -3.22 21.33 -3.18
N VAL A 50 -4.26 21.22 -3.97
CA VAL A 50 -4.16 20.86 -5.40
C VAL A 50 -3.42 21.91 -6.18
N GLU A 51 -3.77 23.19 -6.04
CA GLU A 51 -3.23 24.27 -6.85
C GLU A 51 -1.77 24.55 -6.50
N SER A 52 -1.50 24.85 -5.26
CA SER A 52 -0.15 25.24 -4.84
C SER A 52 0.82 24.08 -4.65
N GLY A 53 0.32 22.85 -4.47
CA GLY A 53 1.12 21.70 -4.08
C GLY A 53 1.63 21.75 -2.63
N ARG A 54 1.18 22.73 -1.84
CA ARG A 54 1.57 22.88 -0.44
C ARG A 54 1.05 21.70 0.38
N VAL A 55 1.93 21.08 1.16
CA VAL A 55 1.56 20.04 2.11
C VAL A 55 0.81 20.67 3.28
N LEU A 56 -0.45 20.26 3.48
CA LEU A 56 -1.31 20.72 4.57
C LEU A 56 -1.15 19.86 5.82
N ALA A 57 -0.89 18.56 5.65
CA ALA A 57 -0.58 17.64 6.73
C ALA A 57 0.27 16.48 6.21
N LYS A 58 1.23 16.02 7.03
CA LYS A 58 2.04 14.84 6.73
C LYS A 58 2.40 14.11 8.03
N GLN A 59 2.10 12.83 8.08
CA GLN A 59 2.45 11.94 9.19
C GLN A 59 2.96 10.61 8.64
N GLY A 60 3.99 10.04 9.26
CA GLY A 60 4.50 8.71 8.95
C GLY A 60 5.26 8.57 7.62
N LEU A 61 5.35 7.34 7.13
CA LEU A 61 6.20 6.95 5.99
C LEU A 61 5.41 7.03 4.66
N CYS A 62 5.47 8.16 4.00
CA CYS A 62 4.66 8.44 2.81
C CYS A 62 5.36 8.15 1.47
N ALA A 63 6.61 7.68 1.48
CA ALA A 63 7.38 7.37 0.26
C ALA A 63 7.51 5.88 -0.04
N THR A 64 7.17 5.02 0.91
CA THR A 64 7.25 3.56 0.71
C THR A 64 6.10 3.10 -0.19
N ARG A 65 6.43 2.29 -1.19
CA ARG A 65 5.46 1.73 -2.14
C ARG A 65 4.82 0.45 -1.60
N HIS A 66 3.50 0.37 -1.71
CA HIS A 66 2.67 -0.78 -1.34
C HIS A 66 1.74 -1.15 -2.50
N THR A 67 1.14 -2.35 -2.47
CA THR A 67 0.10 -2.69 -3.44
C THR A 67 -1.06 -1.71 -3.32
N PRO A 68 -1.61 -1.18 -4.44
CA PRO A 68 -2.72 -0.23 -4.39
C PRO A 68 -4.05 -0.88 -3.97
N ALA A 69 -4.19 -2.19 -4.13
CA ALA A 69 -5.44 -2.90 -3.92
C ALA A 69 -6.60 -2.17 -4.66
N SER A 70 -7.76 -2.05 -4.05
CA SER A 70 -8.92 -1.43 -4.68
C SER A 70 -8.84 0.08 -4.92
N THR A 71 -7.78 0.78 -4.47
CA THR A 71 -7.58 2.18 -4.88
C THR A 71 -7.19 2.30 -6.36
N PHE A 72 -6.66 1.23 -6.96
CA PHE A 72 -6.40 1.14 -8.40
C PHE A 72 -7.65 1.37 -9.25
N LYS A 73 -8.85 1.13 -8.70
CA LYS A 73 -10.12 1.39 -9.40
C LYS A 73 -10.28 2.85 -9.85
N ILE A 74 -9.60 3.81 -9.23
CA ILE A 74 -9.61 5.21 -9.68
C ILE A 74 -8.92 5.32 -11.05
N ALA A 75 -7.70 4.80 -11.17
CA ALA A 75 -6.98 4.77 -12.44
C ALA A 75 -7.73 3.96 -13.49
N LEU A 76 -8.29 2.82 -13.08
CA LEU A 76 -9.04 1.94 -13.98
C LEU A 76 -10.35 2.59 -14.47
N ALA A 77 -11.02 3.39 -13.66
CA ALA A 77 -12.20 4.16 -14.08
C ALA A 77 -11.82 5.20 -15.15
N LEU A 78 -10.72 5.93 -14.94
CA LEU A 78 -10.18 6.86 -15.95
C LEU A 78 -9.91 6.15 -17.27
N MET A 79 -9.20 5.02 -17.25
CA MET A 79 -8.92 4.21 -18.43
C MET A 79 -10.21 3.74 -19.12
N GLY A 80 -11.18 3.26 -18.35
CA GLY A 80 -12.45 2.75 -18.87
C GLY A 80 -13.32 3.82 -19.50
N PHE A 81 -13.41 5.01 -18.91
CA PHE A 81 -14.14 6.15 -19.48
C PHE A 81 -13.42 6.74 -20.69
N ASP A 82 -12.11 6.90 -20.63
CA ASP A 82 -11.32 7.47 -21.72
C ASP A 82 -11.34 6.56 -22.95
N ALA A 83 -11.21 5.24 -22.74
CA ALA A 83 -11.35 4.23 -23.81
C ALA A 83 -12.79 4.07 -24.30
N GLY A 84 -13.78 4.77 -23.71
CA GLY A 84 -15.19 4.67 -24.07
C GLY A 84 -15.84 3.32 -23.77
N ILE A 85 -15.25 2.49 -22.89
CA ILE A 85 -15.83 1.23 -22.41
C ILE A 85 -16.90 1.53 -21.37
N LEU A 86 -16.58 2.36 -20.37
CA LEU A 86 -17.56 2.90 -19.44
C LEU A 86 -18.30 4.08 -20.09
N LYS A 87 -19.65 4.08 -19.99
CA LYS A 87 -20.51 5.08 -20.65
C LYS A 87 -21.09 6.11 -19.67
N GLY A 88 -21.14 5.76 -18.39
CA GLY A 88 -21.70 6.55 -17.30
C GLY A 88 -21.78 5.76 -16.02
N PRO A 89 -22.42 6.30 -14.97
CA PRO A 89 -22.51 5.62 -13.67
C PRO A 89 -23.32 4.30 -13.74
N ASP A 90 -24.22 4.17 -14.73
CA ASP A 90 -25.15 3.05 -14.84
C ASP A 90 -24.85 2.10 -16.00
N ALA A 91 -23.81 2.39 -16.81
CA ALA A 91 -23.50 1.58 -17.99
C ALA A 91 -21.98 1.45 -18.25
N PRO A 92 -21.51 0.23 -18.61
CA PRO A 92 -22.28 -0.98 -18.84
C PRO A 92 -22.71 -1.67 -17.55
N VAL A 93 -23.81 -2.40 -17.60
CA VAL A 93 -24.17 -3.39 -16.58
C VAL A 93 -23.49 -4.69 -16.96
N LEU A 94 -22.68 -5.24 -16.04
CA LEU A 94 -22.02 -6.53 -16.22
C LEU A 94 -22.55 -7.54 -15.22
N GLU A 95 -22.63 -8.80 -15.66
CA GLU A 95 -22.98 -9.96 -14.82
C GLU A 95 -21.71 -10.67 -14.36
N PRO A 96 -21.68 -11.24 -13.15
CA PRO A 96 -20.54 -12.03 -12.70
C PRO A 96 -20.38 -13.30 -13.54
N GLY A 97 -19.18 -13.51 -14.09
CA GLY A 97 -18.82 -14.74 -14.76
C GLY A 97 -18.71 -15.94 -13.78
N PRO A 98 -18.52 -17.16 -14.31
CA PRO A 98 -18.46 -18.37 -13.48
C PRO A 98 -17.35 -18.37 -12.44
N ASP A 99 -16.23 -17.69 -12.72
CA ASP A 99 -15.06 -17.62 -11.84
C ASP A 99 -15.05 -16.32 -10.97
N ALA A 100 -16.13 -15.55 -11.00
CA ALA A 100 -16.22 -14.28 -10.27
C ALA A 100 -16.30 -14.52 -8.76
N ASP A 101 -15.51 -13.78 -7.98
CA ASP A 101 -15.66 -13.78 -6.51
C ASP A 101 -16.94 -13.04 -6.11
N THR A 102 -17.96 -13.82 -5.81
CA THR A 102 -19.27 -13.38 -5.32
C THR A 102 -19.52 -13.76 -3.85
N SER A 103 -18.46 -14.00 -3.08
CA SER A 103 -18.52 -14.39 -1.67
C SER A 103 -19.26 -13.36 -0.81
N ARG A 104 -19.04 -12.07 -1.09
CA ARG A 104 -19.73 -10.97 -0.40
C ARG A 104 -21.12 -10.71 -1.04
N PRO A 105 -22.19 -10.52 -0.26
CA PRO A 105 -23.52 -10.25 -0.83
C PRO A 105 -23.57 -9.07 -1.81
N ALA A 106 -22.83 -7.99 -1.52
CA ALA A 106 -22.78 -6.78 -2.34
C ALA A 106 -22.04 -6.97 -3.69
N THR A 107 -21.38 -8.11 -3.92
CA THR A 107 -20.70 -8.43 -5.19
C THR A 107 -21.46 -9.44 -6.04
N ARG A 108 -22.64 -9.87 -5.60
CA ARG A 108 -23.51 -10.79 -6.32
C ARG A 108 -24.39 -10.04 -7.34
N GLY A 109 -24.74 -10.72 -8.40
CA GLY A 109 -25.60 -10.20 -9.46
C GLY A 109 -25.01 -9.02 -10.25
N PRO A 110 -25.86 -8.38 -11.07
CA PRO A 110 -25.43 -7.33 -11.99
C PRO A 110 -24.78 -6.14 -11.25
N GLN A 111 -23.74 -5.60 -11.87
CA GLN A 111 -23.06 -4.39 -11.36
C GLN A 111 -22.95 -3.33 -12.44
N THR A 112 -23.15 -2.09 -12.04
CA THR A 112 -22.90 -0.89 -12.84
C THR A 112 -21.53 -0.28 -12.45
N PRO A 113 -20.97 0.68 -13.21
CA PRO A 113 -19.79 1.42 -12.78
C PRO A 113 -19.95 2.05 -11.38
N GLN A 114 -21.11 2.59 -11.04
CA GLN A 114 -21.38 3.15 -9.72
C GLN A 114 -21.35 2.09 -8.62
N SER A 115 -22.04 0.96 -8.80
CA SER A 115 -22.04 -0.13 -7.80
C SER A 115 -20.69 -0.84 -7.72
N TRP A 116 -19.95 -0.96 -8.85
CA TRP A 116 -18.59 -1.48 -8.89
C TRP A 116 -17.65 -0.69 -7.97
N ILE A 117 -17.65 0.64 -8.05
CA ILE A 117 -16.80 1.50 -7.20
C ILE A 117 -17.30 1.44 -5.75
N ARG A 118 -18.61 1.61 -5.49
CA ARG A 118 -19.23 1.59 -4.16
C ARG A 118 -18.95 0.29 -3.41
N ASN A 119 -19.22 -0.85 -4.06
CA ASN A 119 -19.09 -2.18 -3.47
C ASN A 119 -17.68 -2.76 -3.61
N SER A 120 -16.77 -2.03 -4.27
CA SER A 120 -15.40 -2.45 -4.51
C SER A 120 -15.30 -3.82 -5.19
N VAL A 121 -16.09 -4.06 -6.24
CA VAL A 121 -16.24 -5.34 -6.93
C VAL A 121 -14.96 -5.67 -7.70
N VAL A 122 -14.31 -6.79 -7.37
CA VAL A 122 -13.03 -7.19 -8.00
C VAL A 122 -13.27 -7.72 -9.41
N TRP A 123 -14.22 -8.63 -9.58
CA TRP A 123 -14.49 -9.26 -10.87
C TRP A 123 -14.85 -8.24 -11.97
N TYR A 124 -15.58 -7.17 -11.63
CA TYR A 124 -15.86 -6.08 -12.59
C TYR A 124 -14.55 -5.40 -13.05
N SER A 125 -13.61 -5.19 -12.14
CA SER A 125 -12.27 -4.66 -12.50
C SER A 125 -11.52 -5.61 -13.43
N GLN A 126 -11.60 -6.90 -13.17
CA GLN A 126 -10.93 -7.94 -13.98
C GLN A 126 -11.51 -7.98 -15.40
N ASP A 127 -12.83 -7.89 -15.55
CA ASP A 127 -13.48 -7.84 -16.85
C ASP A 127 -13.15 -6.56 -17.62
N LEU A 128 -13.09 -5.43 -16.92
CA LEU A 128 -12.70 -4.16 -17.52
C LEU A 128 -11.25 -4.20 -18.01
N VAL A 129 -10.33 -4.76 -17.23
CA VAL A 129 -8.93 -4.91 -17.62
C VAL A 129 -8.77 -5.88 -18.79
N ARG A 130 -9.53 -7.00 -18.84
CA ARG A 130 -9.54 -7.91 -20.00
C ARG A 130 -10.03 -7.20 -21.26
N THR A 131 -11.09 -6.39 -21.13
CA THR A 131 -11.65 -5.62 -22.26
C THR A 131 -10.67 -4.54 -22.76
N LEU A 132 -9.93 -3.89 -21.87
CA LEU A 132 -8.87 -2.94 -22.25
C LEU A 132 -7.71 -3.64 -22.95
N GLY A 133 -7.31 -4.81 -22.46
CA GLY A 133 -6.14 -5.55 -22.90
C GLY A 133 -4.84 -5.06 -22.27
N ALA A 134 -3.85 -5.95 -22.16
CA ALA A 134 -2.60 -5.70 -21.45
C ALA A 134 -1.82 -4.49 -22.00
N GLU A 135 -1.71 -4.37 -23.31
CA GLU A 135 -0.97 -3.29 -23.98
C GLU A 135 -1.56 -1.91 -23.63
N ARG A 136 -2.89 -1.77 -23.70
CA ARG A 136 -3.53 -0.47 -23.39
C ARG A 136 -3.45 -0.14 -21.92
N VAL A 137 -3.61 -1.13 -21.03
CA VAL A 137 -3.44 -0.91 -19.59
C VAL A 137 -2.02 -0.47 -19.26
N GLN A 138 -1.00 -1.12 -19.85
CA GLN A 138 0.41 -0.73 -19.65
C GLN A 138 0.65 0.70 -20.15
N HIS A 139 0.15 1.03 -21.35
CA HIS A 139 0.25 2.37 -21.90
C HIS A 139 -0.30 3.45 -20.94
N TYR A 140 -1.48 3.21 -20.34
CA TYR A 140 -2.03 4.14 -19.35
C TYR A 140 -1.20 4.21 -18.06
N LEU A 141 -0.72 3.07 -17.55
CA LEU A 141 0.14 3.06 -16.35
C LEU A 141 1.40 3.91 -16.56
N ASP A 142 2.02 3.79 -17.74
CA ASP A 142 3.22 4.55 -18.13
C ASP A 142 2.88 6.04 -18.25
N ALA A 143 1.81 6.38 -18.98
CA ALA A 143 1.35 7.75 -19.18
C ALA A 143 0.94 8.45 -17.88
N PHE A 144 0.34 7.70 -16.96
CA PHE A 144 -0.01 8.20 -15.62
C PHE A 144 1.20 8.24 -14.67
N THR A 145 2.31 7.61 -15.03
CA THR A 145 3.45 7.36 -14.13
C THR A 145 2.96 6.74 -12.82
N TYR A 146 2.10 5.72 -12.94
CA TYR A 146 1.37 5.15 -11.79
C TYR A 146 2.25 4.20 -10.99
N GLY A 147 2.91 4.72 -9.96
CA GLY A 147 3.78 3.94 -9.08
C GLY A 147 4.88 3.18 -9.82
N SER A 148 4.95 1.86 -9.63
CA SER A 148 5.95 1.00 -10.26
C SER A 148 5.64 0.64 -11.71
N GLN A 149 4.42 0.87 -12.19
CA GLN A 149 3.93 0.49 -13.54
C GLN A 149 4.08 -1.01 -13.85
N ASN A 150 4.35 -1.82 -12.85
CA ASN A 150 4.69 -3.24 -13.02
C ASN A 150 3.46 -4.14 -13.04
N MET A 151 3.18 -4.77 -14.19
CA MET A 151 2.09 -5.71 -14.41
C MET A 151 2.54 -7.19 -14.45
N SER A 152 3.79 -7.52 -14.10
CA SER A 152 4.35 -8.87 -14.28
C SER A 152 3.68 -9.95 -13.42
N GLY A 153 2.92 -9.56 -12.40
CA GLY A 153 2.36 -10.50 -11.45
C GLY A 153 3.41 -11.00 -10.43
N VAL A 154 3.07 -12.07 -9.73
CA VAL A 154 3.99 -12.80 -8.85
C VAL A 154 4.22 -14.19 -9.43
N LYS A 155 5.43 -14.73 -9.20
CA LYS A 155 5.80 -16.07 -9.65
C LYS A 155 4.83 -17.10 -9.07
N ASP A 156 4.40 -18.05 -9.90
CA ASP A 156 3.45 -19.11 -9.53
C ASP A 156 2.11 -18.58 -8.95
N GLY A 157 1.80 -17.31 -9.19
CA GLY A 157 0.57 -16.64 -8.76
C GLY A 157 -0.55 -16.73 -9.81
N PRO A 158 -1.68 -16.06 -9.53
CA PRO A 158 -2.78 -15.96 -10.50
C PRO A 158 -2.38 -15.18 -11.75
N GLU A 159 -3.25 -15.24 -12.78
CA GLU A 159 -3.04 -14.55 -14.06
C GLU A 159 -2.65 -13.06 -13.84
N PRO A 160 -1.47 -12.64 -14.35
CA PRO A 160 -0.94 -11.30 -14.07
C PRO A 160 -1.89 -10.17 -14.46
N LEU A 161 -2.48 -10.23 -15.67
CA LEU A 161 -3.32 -9.16 -16.20
C LEU A 161 -4.49 -8.81 -15.28
N THR A 162 -5.07 -9.78 -14.61
CA THR A 162 -6.24 -9.59 -13.76
C THR A 162 -5.93 -9.48 -12.27
N HIS A 163 -4.65 -9.60 -11.88
CA HIS A 163 -4.24 -9.63 -10.48
C HIS A 163 -3.07 -8.72 -10.11
N PHE A 164 -2.40 -8.05 -11.07
CA PHE A 164 -1.18 -7.28 -10.80
C PHE A 164 -1.33 -6.19 -9.73
N TRP A 165 -2.55 -5.70 -9.47
CA TRP A 165 -2.85 -4.69 -8.43
C TRP A 165 -3.35 -5.29 -7.10
N LEU A 166 -3.59 -6.63 -7.05
CA LEU A 166 -4.17 -7.34 -5.90
C LEU A 166 -3.06 -8.04 -5.09
N SER A 167 -2.42 -7.29 -4.18
CA SER A 167 -1.29 -7.78 -3.38
C SER A 167 -0.17 -8.42 -4.22
N SER A 168 0.10 -7.86 -5.39
CA SER A 168 0.99 -8.40 -6.41
C SER A 168 2.07 -7.40 -6.84
N SER A 169 2.44 -7.36 -8.13
CA SER A 169 3.60 -6.62 -8.64
C SER A 169 3.45 -5.11 -8.69
N LEU A 170 2.25 -4.59 -8.93
CA LEU A 170 2.02 -3.15 -8.96
C LEU A 170 2.13 -2.56 -7.56
N ARG A 171 2.93 -1.51 -7.44
CA ARG A 171 3.21 -0.82 -6.18
C ARG A 171 3.14 0.68 -6.36
N ILE A 172 2.58 1.37 -5.37
CA ILE A 172 2.48 2.83 -5.33
C ILE A 172 2.62 3.32 -3.88
N SER A 173 3.26 4.47 -3.70
CA SER A 173 3.38 5.11 -2.39
C SER A 173 2.23 6.10 -2.14
N PRO A 174 1.95 6.46 -0.87
CA PRO A 174 0.99 7.52 -0.57
C PRO A 174 1.30 8.85 -1.26
N ARG A 175 2.57 9.20 -1.41
CA ARG A 175 2.99 10.38 -2.16
C ARG A 175 2.60 10.28 -3.62
N GLU A 176 2.90 9.17 -4.27
CA GLU A 176 2.55 8.95 -5.69
C GLU A 176 1.04 8.88 -5.91
N GLN A 177 0.25 8.38 -4.94
CA GLN A 177 -1.22 8.46 -4.98
C GLN A 177 -1.70 9.93 -4.98
N VAL A 178 -1.14 10.76 -4.10
CA VAL A 178 -1.44 12.20 -4.05
C VAL A 178 -1.03 12.89 -5.34
N ASP A 179 0.15 12.61 -5.87
CA ASP A 179 0.65 13.21 -7.12
C ASP A 179 -0.22 12.79 -8.31
N PHE A 180 -0.62 11.53 -8.41
CA PHE A 180 -1.53 11.03 -9.44
C PHE A 180 -2.89 11.74 -9.38
N LEU A 181 -3.53 11.81 -8.19
CA LEU A 181 -4.82 12.47 -8.02
C LEU A 181 -4.74 13.98 -8.29
N ARG A 182 -3.65 14.63 -7.89
CA ARG A 182 -3.43 16.05 -8.16
C ARG A 182 -3.32 16.31 -9.66
N ARG A 183 -2.54 15.50 -10.40
CA ARG A 183 -2.44 15.59 -11.86
C ARG A 183 -3.78 15.32 -12.55
N MET A 184 -4.55 14.35 -12.07
CA MET A 184 -5.92 14.09 -12.55
C MET A 184 -6.79 15.35 -12.43
N LEU A 185 -6.83 15.98 -11.26
CA LEU A 185 -7.68 17.12 -10.97
C LEU A 185 -7.24 18.40 -11.69
N LYS A 186 -5.97 18.51 -12.06
CA LYS A 186 -5.41 19.62 -12.85
C LYS A 186 -5.49 19.41 -14.36
N GLY A 187 -6.06 18.29 -14.82
CA GLY A 187 -6.09 17.97 -16.25
C GLY A 187 -4.71 17.68 -16.86
N GLU A 188 -3.75 17.27 -16.06
CA GLU A 188 -2.38 16.98 -16.48
C GLU A 188 -2.16 15.50 -16.89
N LEU A 189 -3.20 14.66 -16.76
CA LEU A 189 -3.19 13.29 -17.27
C LEU A 189 -3.68 13.27 -18.73
N PRO A 190 -3.12 12.42 -19.60
CA PRO A 190 -3.50 12.33 -21.01
C PRO A 190 -4.81 11.53 -21.20
N VAL A 191 -5.88 12.05 -20.61
CA VAL A 191 -7.26 11.51 -20.71
C VAL A 191 -8.23 12.68 -20.92
N SER A 192 -9.42 12.40 -21.43
CA SER A 192 -10.45 13.42 -21.66
C SER A 192 -10.99 14.00 -20.34
N ASP A 193 -11.37 15.27 -20.35
CA ASP A 193 -12.06 15.94 -19.23
C ASP A 193 -13.34 15.19 -18.83
N LYS A 194 -14.00 14.57 -19.81
CA LYS A 194 -15.16 13.72 -19.59
C LYS A 194 -14.79 12.48 -18.74
N ALA A 195 -13.66 11.83 -19.02
CA ALA A 195 -13.18 10.68 -18.23
C ALA A 195 -12.89 11.09 -16.78
N VAL A 196 -12.26 12.25 -16.58
CA VAL A 196 -12.00 12.82 -15.25
C VAL A 196 -13.32 13.09 -14.51
N SER A 197 -14.23 13.84 -15.13
CA SER A 197 -15.52 14.23 -14.55
C SER A 197 -16.37 13.00 -14.16
N GLN A 198 -16.46 12.00 -15.04
CA GLN A 198 -17.22 10.77 -14.78
C GLN A 198 -16.57 9.95 -13.66
N THR A 199 -15.23 9.84 -13.63
CA THR A 199 -14.51 9.17 -12.55
C THR A 199 -14.76 9.86 -11.22
N MET A 200 -14.69 11.18 -11.14
CA MET A 200 -15.00 11.95 -9.93
C MET A 200 -16.40 11.64 -9.41
N GLY A 201 -17.41 11.61 -10.32
CA GLY A 201 -18.78 11.28 -9.95
C GLY A 201 -18.94 9.93 -9.24
N LEU A 202 -18.18 8.91 -9.66
CA LEU A 202 -18.21 7.60 -9.03
C LEU A 202 -17.58 7.57 -7.63
N LEU A 203 -16.72 8.54 -7.30
CA LEU A 203 -15.94 8.58 -6.04
C LEU A 203 -16.62 9.36 -4.92
N MET A 204 -17.73 10.05 -5.18
CA MET A 204 -18.42 10.86 -4.18
C MET A 204 -18.82 10.03 -2.95
N GLN A 205 -18.53 10.58 -1.77
CA GLN A 205 -18.86 9.98 -0.49
C GLN A 205 -20.09 10.65 0.13
N GLU A 206 -20.88 9.89 0.86
CA GLU A 206 -22.03 10.44 1.60
C GLU A 206 -21.59 11.30 2.79
N GLU A 207 -20.53 10.89 3.47
CA GLU A 207 -19.97 11.56 4.64
C GLU A 207 -19.02 12.70 4.23
N GLN A 208 -19.26 13.90 4.76
CA GLN A 208 -18.60 15.15 4.35
C GLN A 208 -17.87 15.80 5.55
N PRO A 209 -16.54 15.78 5.63
CA PRO A 209 -15.82 16.40 6.74
C PRO A 209 -15.85 17.92 6.65
N ALA A 210 -16.21 18.60 7.74
CA ALA A 210 -16.20 20.08 7.86
C ALA A 210 -16.90 20.81 6.70
N SER A 211 -18.00 20.27 6.18
CA SER A 211 -18.76 20.79 5.04
C SER A 211 -18.01 20.77 3.69
N TRP A 212 -16.94 20.00 3.58
CA TRP A 212 -16.26 19.72 2.32
C TRP A 212 -16.89 18.51 1.63
N VAL A 213 -17.12 18.61 0.33
CA VAL A 213 -17.55 17.45 -0.46
C VAL A 213 -16.39 16.48 -0.59
N LEU A 214 -16.56 15.27 -0.10
CA LEU A 214 -15.52 14.25 -0.06
C LEU A 214 -15.67 13.26 -1.22
N TYR A 215 -14.56 12.95 -1.87
CA TYR A 215 -14.43 11.94 -2.90
C TYR A 215 -13.30 10.98 -2.51
N GLY A 216 -13.50 9.68 -2.72
CA GLY A 216 -12.43 8.76 -2.37
C GLY A 216 -12.73 7.29 -2.62
N LYS A 217 -11.68 6.49 -2.51
CA LYS A 217 -11.73 5.05 -2.65
C LYS A 217 -10.91 4.35 -1.57
N THR A 218 -11.51 3.36 -0.94
CA THR A 218 -10.83 2.44 -0.03
C THR A 218 -10.09 1.36 -0.81
N GLY A 219 -9.03 0.82 -0.21
CA GLY A 219 -8.36 -0.40 -0.65
C GLY A 219 -7.99 -1.26 0.56
N SER A 220 -8.07 -2.58 0.41
CA SER A 220 -7.61 -3.53 1.43
C SER A 220 -6.90 -4.68 0.75
N GLY A 221 -5.86 -5.16 1.36
CA GLY A 221 -5.04 -6.26 0.86
C GLY A 221 -4.05 -6.71 1.91
N ASN A 222 -3.03 -7.42 1.49
CA ASN A 222 -1.95 -7.89 2.33
C ASN A 222 -0.60 -7.43 1.80
N SER A 223 0.33 -7.16 2.71
CA SER A 223 1.74 -6.94 2.35
C SER A 223 2.34 -8.24 1.84
N PRO A 224 3.37 -8.20 0.98
CA PRO A 224 3.96 -9.42 0.45
C PRO A 224 4.92 -10.06 1.45
N LEU A 225 5.05 -11.38 1.34
CA LEU A 225 6.19 -12.17 1.79
C LEU A 225 7.43 -11.89 0.91
N SER A 226 8.57 -12.50 1.25
CA SER A 226 9.81 -12.36 0.49
C SER A 226 9.75 -12.94 -0.93
N ASP A 227 8.87 -13.90 -1.18
CA ASP A 227 8.59 -14.51 -2.49
C ASP A 227 7.56 -13.73 -3.32
N GLY A 228 7.03 -12.64 -2.77
CA GLY A 228 6.03 -11.80 -3.41
C GLY A 228 4.58 -12.21 -3.18
N GLN A 229 4.33 -13.39 -2.57
CA GLN A 229 2.97 -13.82 -2.24
C GLN A 229 2.35 -12.98 -1.12
N PRO A 230 1.02 -12.81 -1.09
CA PRO A 230 0.36 -12.06 -0.02
C PRO A 230 0.57 -12.72 1.35
N ASP A 231 0.96 -11.94 2.36
CA ASP A 231 1.06 -12.41 3.75
C ASP A 231 -0.27 -12.16 4.49
N PRO A 232 -1.06 -13.20 4.81
CA PRO A 232 -2.34 -13.04 5.50
C PRO A 232 -2.22 -12.46 6.92
N HIS A 233 -1.02 -12.50 7.50
CA HIS A 233 -0.75 -11.93 8.82
C HIS A 233 -0.37 -10.44 8.77
N ARG A 234 -0.18 -9.87 7.57
CA ARG A 234 0.22 -8.48 7.38
C ARG A 234 -0.79 -7.70 6.53
N PRO A 235 -2.00 -7.48 7.07
CA PRO A 235 -3.02 -6.73 6.36
C PRO A 235 -2.63 -5.28 6.18
N LEU A 236 -3.11 -4.68 5.09
CA LEU A 236 -2.97 -3.26 4.78
C LEU A 236 -4.30 -2.62 4.37
N GLY A 237 -4.37 -1.32 4.54
CA GLY A 237 -5.54 -0.53 4.18
C GLY A 237 -5.20 0.84 3.63
N TRP A 238 -6.02 1.27 2.69
CA TRP A 238 -5.93 2.56 2.04
C TRP A 238 -7.25 3.32 2.12
N PHE A 239 -7.17 4.64 2.21
CA PHE A 239 -8.20 5.54 1.75
C PHE A 239 -7.53 6.72 1.05
N VAL A 240 -7.83 6.89 -0.23
CA VAL A 240 -7.24 7.95 -1.07
C VAL A 240 -8.34 8.71 -1.78
N GLY A 241 -8.13 10.01 -2.00
CA GLY A 241 -9.15 10.84 -2.62
C GLY A 241 -8.86 12.32 -2.51
N PHE A 242 -9.92 13.10 -2.57
CA PHE A 242 -9.85 14.55 -2.47
C PHE A 242 -11.12 15.13 -1.83
N ALA A 243 -11.01 16.34 -1.34
CA ALA A 243 -12.12 17.10 -0.78
C ALA A 243 -12.20 18.48 -1.41
N GLN A 244 -13.42 18.97 -1.68
CA GLN A 244 -13.69 20.25 -2.36
C GLN A 244 -14.64 21.13 -1.57
N LYS A 245 -14.33 22.44 -1.50
CA LYS A 245 -15.20 23.45 -0.91
C LYS A 245 -14.86 24.83 -1.49
N ALA A 246 -15.84 25.56 -1.98
CA ALA A 246 -15.72 26.95 -2.40
C ALA A 246 -14.53 27.23 -3.34
N GLY A 247 -14.29 26.36 -4.32
CA GLY A 247 -13.19 26.47 -5.28
C GLY A 247 -11.84 25.96 -4.80
N HIS A 248 -11.72 25.57 -3.54
CA HIS A 248 -10.51 24.94 -3.00
C HIS A 248 -10.59 23.40 -3.09
N THR A 249 -9.47 22.77 -3.39
CA THR A 249 -9.37 21.31 -3.46
C THR A 249 -8.13 20.83 -2.73
N ALA A 250 -8.32 19.88 -1.82
CA ALA A 250 -7.23 19.17 -1.14
C ALA A 250 -7.25 17.69 -1.52
N VAL A 251 -6.13 17.14 -1.95
CA VAL A 251 -5.93 15.71 -2.19
C VAL A 251 -5.33 15.06 -0.96
N PHE A 252 -5.66 13.79 -0.73
CA PHE A 252 -5.12 13.05 0.40
C PHE A 252 -4.89 11.58 0.08
N ALA A 253 -3.96 11.00 0.82
CA ALA A 253 -3.75 9.57 0.90
C ALA A 253 -3.50 9.16 2.35
N ARG A 254 -4.24 8.15 2.82
CA ARG A 254 -3.95 7.42 4.04
C ARG A 254 -3.61 5.98 3.70
N PHE A 255 -2.51 5.53 4.28
CA PHE A 255 -2.08 4.14 4.28
C PHE A 255 -1.90 3.67 5.72
N ILE A 256 -2.34 2.48 6.02
CA ILE A 256 -2.10 1.79 7.29
C ILE A 256 -1.76 0.34 7.05
N SER A 257 -0.86 -0.21 7.85
CA SER A 257 -0.54 -1.64 7.86
C SER A 257 -0.45 -2.19 9.28
N ARG A 258 -0.54 -3.50 9.43
CA ARG A 258 -0.37 -4.18 10.73
C ARG A 258 0.48 -5.43 10.52
N ASP A 259 1.19 -5.82 11.56
CA ASP A 259 1.97 -7.07 11.61
C ASP A 259 1.22 -8.22 12.29
N THR A 260 -0.09 -8.05 12.47
CA THR A 260 -1.00 -9.05 13.02
C THR A 260 -2.30 -9.03 12.25
N PRO A 261 -3.03 -10.15 12.17
CA PRO A 261 -4.34 -10.19 11.53
C PRO A 261 -5.28 -9.12 12.12
N ALA A 262 -6.07 -8.50 11.26
CA ALA A 262 -7.05 -7.50 11.66
C ALA A 262 -8.45 -8.11 11.70
N SER A 263 -9.25 -7.74 12.70
CA SER A 263 -10.65 -8.17 12.85
C SER A 263 -11.61 -7.47 11.89
N GLU A 264 -11.17 -6.36 11.29
CA GLU A 264 -11.93 -5.59 10.31
C GLU A 264 -11.07 -5.16 9.12
N SER A 265 -11.72 -4.78 8.03
CA SER A 265 -11.03 -4.25 6.84
C SER A 265 -10.24 -2.99 7.16
N LEU A 266 -8.91 -3.03 6.98
CA LEU A 266 -8.05 -1.86 7.22
C LEU A 266 -8.37 -0.69 6.27
N GLY A 267 -8.94 -0.93 5.09
CA GLY A 267 -9.46 0.14 4.22
C GLY A 267 -10.60 0.93 4.87
N LEU A 268 -11.49 0.27 5.60
CA LEU A 268 -12.55 0.95 6.35
C LEU A 268 -11.99 1.71 7.56
N VAL A 269 -11.01 1.15 8.25
CA VAL A 269 -10.29 1.85 9.33
C VAL A 269 -9.61 3.10 8.78
N ALA A 270 -8.88 2.97 7.67
CA ALA A 270 -8.21 4.10 7.00
C ALA A 270 -9.22 5.20 6.63
N ARG A 271 -10.40 4.83 6.10
CA ARG A 271 -11.47 5.78 5.77
C ARG A 271 -11.94 6.55 7.00
N ARG A 272 -12.34 5.86 8.07
CA ARG A 272 -12.82 6.51 9.31
C ARG A 272 -11.78 7.45 9.92
N GLN A 273 -10.52 7.01 9.99
CA GLN A 273 -9.42 7.84 10.49
C GLN A 273 -9.16 9.06 9.60
N SER A 274 -9.27 8.90 8.27
CA SER A 274 -9.08 10.00 7.33
C SER A 274 -10.14 11.06 7.47
N ILE A 275 -11.42 10.68 7.54
CA ILE A 275 -12.53 11.64 7.66
C ILE A 275 -12.37 12.48 8.93
N LYS A 276 -12.04 11.84 10.05
CA LYS A 276 -11.78 12.54 11.31
C LYS A 276 -10.59 13.50 11.22
N ALA A 277 -9.48 13.06 10.62
CA ALA A 277 -8.27 13.88 10.50
C ALA A 277 -8.45 15.01 9.48
N LEU A 278 -9.12 14.75 8.35
CA LEU A 278 -9.43 15.76 7.33
C LEU A 278 -10.27 16.90 7.90
N ALA A 279 -11.27 16.60 8.74
CA ALA A 279 -12.09 17.64 9.36
C ALA A 279 -11.23 18.69 10.09
N ALA A 280 -10.22 18.25 10.85
CA ALA A 280 -9.31 19.16 11.55
C ALA A 280 -8.37 19.90 10.59
N VAL A 281 -7.76 19.18 9.63
CA VAL A 281 -6.82 19.77 8.67
C VAL A 281 -7.52 20.84 7.80
N LEU A 282 -8.73 20.54 7.31
CA LEU A 282 -9.46 21.42 6.41
C LEU A 282 -10.07 22.62 7.16
N ALA A 283 -10.54 22.44 8.39
CA ALA A 283 -10.98 23.55 9.23
C ALA A 283 -9.86 24.57 9.51
N ALA A 284 -8.63 24.09 9.66
CA ALA A 284 -7.46 24.98 9.87
C ALA A 284 -7.09 25.83 8.65
N GLN A 285 -7.69 25.59 7.47
CA GLN A 285 -7.44 26.41 6.28
C GLN A 285 -8.22 27.73 6.29
N GLY A 286 -9.16 27.94 7.23
CA GLY A 286 -9.92 29.18 7.36
C GLY A 286 -10.97 29.38 6.25
N LEU A 287 -11.46 28.30 5.61
CA LEU A 287 -12.36 28.31 4.46
C LEU A 287 -13.79 27.93 4.82
#